data_41b952951099e29cf2a7a7779efb7488
#
_entry.id   41b952951099e29cf2a7a7779efb7488
#
_cell.length_a   1.000
_cell.length_b   1.000
_cell.length_c   1.000
_cell.angle_alpha   90.00
_cell.angle_beta   90.00
_cell.angle_gamma   90.00
#
_symmetry.space_group_name_H-M   'P 1'
#
loop_
_entity.id
_entity.type
_entity.pdbx_description
1 polymer ?
#
loop_
_entity_poly.entity_id
_entity_poly.type
_entity_poly.pdbx_seq_one_letter_code
_entity_poly.pdbx_strand_id
1 'polypeptide(L)'
;MHTAAANPEISKLIAEWMGEGQPKQPGCVWPRNKWGLAFPEHADLFVSAPELLTRDFVGKKVQQSISDNDPLSAFLISMAWGYGMTGYGRYRTNKVIKNPGFLEVLKESGEIALAGDPVSAFRVFEKAKPAGIKVAFATKYLYFSSREKSREALILDSIIVKYLKVSTGRKYKLMQFRAEDYAHYLDFMESQALINKISAGNLEEAIFYSLNRDWGQ
;
A
#
# COMPACT_ATOMS: atom_id res chain seq x y z
N MET A 1 15.22 -18.63 -18.59
CA MET A 1 14.13 -17.76 -18.10
C MET A 1 12.82 -18.44 -18.46
N HIS A 2 12.05 -18.94 -17.48
CA HIS A 2 10.69 -19.38 -17.76
C HIS A 2 9.86 -18.14 -18.02
N THR A 3 9.42 -17.95 -19.27
CA THR A 3 8.40 -16.95 -19.59
C THR A 3 7.13 -17.35 -18.85
N ALA A 4 6.73 -16.53 -17.87
CA ALA A 4 5.47 -16.74 -17.17
C ALA A 4 4.33 -16.73 -18.19
N ALA A 5 3.45 -17.71 -18.13
CA ALA A 5 2.24 -17.72 -18.96
C ALA A 5 1.25 -16.65 -18.50
N ALA A 6 0.51 -16.06 -19.46
CA ALA A 6 -0.58 -15.17 -19.13
C ALA A 6 -1.65 -15.90 -18.29
N ASN A 7 -2.10 -15.28 -17.22
CA ASN A 7 -3.27 -15.78 -16.49
C ASN A 7 -4.54 -15.25 -17.18
N PRO A 8 -5.44 -16.12 -17.69
CA PRO A 8 -6.60 -15.69 -18.46
C PRO A 8 -7.57 -14.78 -17.68
N GLU A 9 -7.76 -15.05 -16.38
CA GLU A 9 -8.64 -14.24 -15.53
C GLU A 9 -8.09 -12.83 -15.31
N ILE A 10 -6.77 -12.73 -15.14
CA ILE A 10 -6.08 -11.43 -15.02
C ILE A 10 -6.15 -10.67 -16.35
N SER A 11 -5.89 -11.33 -17.48
CA SER A 11 -5.96 -10.68 -18.79
C SER A 11 -7.38 -10.20 -19.13
N LYS A 12 -8.39 -10.97 -18.77
CA LYS A 12 -9.79 -10.57 -18.91
C LYS A 12 -10.12 -9.33 -18.07
N LEU A 13 -9.74 -9.34 -16.78
CA LEU A 13 -9.95 -8.22 -15.87
C LEU A 13 -9.29 -6.94 -16.38
N ILE A 14 -8.05 -7.05 -16.88
CA ILE A 14 -7.32 -5.90 -17.44
C ILE A 14 -8.03 -5.36 -18.69
N ALA A 15 -8.49 -6.25 -19.60
CA ALA A 15 -9.21 -5.84 -20.79
C ALA A 15 -10.52 -5.09 -20.45
N GLU A 16 -11.27 -5.56 -19.47
CA GLU A 16 -12.47 -4.89 -18.95
C GLU A 16 -12.13 -3.51 -18.36
N TRP A 17 -11.12 -3.44 -17.47
CA TRP A 17 -10.67 -2.20 -16.86
C TRP A 17 -10.17 -1.17 -17.87
N MET A 18 -9.45 -1.61 -18.90
CA MET A 18 -9.01 -0.76 -20.01
C MET A 18 -10.18 -0.27 -20.85
N GLY A 19 -11.18 -1.14 -21.13
CA GLY A 19 -12.39 -0.80 -21.86
C GLY A 19 -13.25 0.24 -21.13
N GLU A 20 -13.20 0.30 -19.82
CA GLU A 20 -13.84 1.31 -18.97
C GLU A 20 -13.05 2.64 -18.84
N GLY A 21 -11.93 2.78 -19.56
CA GLY A 21 -11.09 3.99 -19.53
C GLY A 21 -10.09 4.03 -18.39
N GLN A 22 -9.73 2.87 -17.84
CA GLN A 22 -8.76 2.71 -16.75
C GLN A 22 -9.16 3.51 -15.48
N PRO A 23 -10.36 3.27 -14.94
CA PRO A 23 -10.83 4.00 -13.77
C PRO A 23 -9.88 3.81 -12.59
N LYS A 24 -9.53 4.94 -11.97
CA LYS A 24 -8.68 4.93 -10.77
C LYS A 24 -9.51 4.81 -9.52
N GLN A 25 -8.89 4.31 -8.45
CA GLN A 25 -9.51 4.32 -7.13
C GLN A 25 -9.86 5.78 -6.76
N PRO A 26 -11.11 6.08 -6.41
CA PRO A 26 -11.48 7.41 -5.95
C PRO A 26 -10.72 7.77 -4.67
N GLY A 27 -10.58 9.05 -4.40
CA GLY A 27 -9.99 9.52 -3.15
C GLY A 27 -10.75 8.99 -1.93
N CYS A 28 -10.01 8.72 -0.87
CA CYS A 28 -10.58 8.24 0.39
C CYS A 28 -11.07 9.40 1.23
N VAL A 29 -12.36 9.39 1.61
CA VAL A 29 -12.91 10.29 2.64
C VAL A 29 -12.38 9.85 4.00
N TRP A 30 -12.01 10.81 4.84
CA TRP A 30 -11.40 10.54 6.14
C TRP A 30 -11.72 11.63 7.18
N PRO A 31 -11.73 11.29 8.47
CA PRO A 31 -12.09 12.24 9.51
C PRO A 31 -10.88 13.11 9.94
N ARG A 32 -10.48 14.06 9.05
CA ARG A 32 -9.30 14.91 9.17
C ARG A 32 -9.09 15.49 10.58
N ASN A 33 -10.11 16.18 11.11
CA ASN A 33 -10.01 16.80 12.43
C ASN A 33 -9.76 15.80 13.56
N LYS A 34 -10.33 14.59 13.45
CA LYS A 34 -10.12 13.54 14.45
C LYS A 34 -8.71 12.95 14.39
N TRP A 35 -8.06 12.95 13.23
CA TRP A 35 -6.64 12.59 13.11
C TRP A 35 -5.75 13.68 13.72
N GLY A 36 -5.98 14.97 13.44
CA GLY A 36 -5.24 16.07 14.06
C GLY A 36 -5.33 16.07 15.59
N LEU A 37 -6.52 15.81 16.14
CA LEU A 37 -6.71 15.69 17.60
C LEU A 37 -5.99 14.46 18.19
N ALA A 38 -5.88 13.37 17.46
CA ALA A 38 -5.21 12.15 17.92
C ALA A 38 -3.67 12.25 17.87
N PHE A 39 -3.15 13.13 17.01
CA PHE A 39 -1.71 13.35 16.78
C PHE A 39 -1.42 14.85 16.72
N PRO A 40 -1.49 15.56 17.87
CA PRO A 40 -1.41 17.02 17.91
C PRO A 40 -0.05 17.56 17.42
N GLU A 41 1.03 16.82 17.63
CA GLU A 41 2.38 17.20 17.15
C GLU A 41 2.50 17.14 15.61
N HIS A 42 1.55 16.50 14.94
CA HIS A 42 1.45 16.38 13.49
C HIS A 42 0.14 17.00 12.94
N ALA A 43 -0.50 17.90 13.70
CA ALA A 43 -1.80 18.47 13.31
C ALA A 43 -1.73 19.17 11.94
N ASP A 44 -0.66 19.89 11.65
CA ASP A 44 -0.45 20.61 10.38
C ASP A 44 -0.43 19.66 9.17
N LEU A 45 0.09 18.44 9.32
CA LEU A 45 0.01 17.41 8.29
C LEU A 45 -1.43 17.15 7.86
N PHE A 46 -2.32 17.07 8.83
CA PHE A 46 -3.73 16.74 8.58
C PHE A 46 -4.54 17.96 8.15
N VAL A 47 -4.26 19.14 8.72
CA VAL A 47 -4.94 20.39 8.35
C VAL A 47 -4.64 20.77 6.90
N SER A 48 -3.40 20.59 6.44
CA SER A 48 -2.99 20.90 5.07
C SER A 48 -3.43 19.85 4.03
N ALA A 49 -3.85 18.65 4.46
CA ALA A 49 -4.25 17.59 3.55
C ALA A 49 -5.67 17.83 2.98
N PRO A 50 -5.95 17.37 1.74
CA PRO A 50 -7.28 17.54 1.13
C PRO A 50 -8.35 16.68 1.82
N GLU A 51 -9.63 17.02 1.57
CA GLU A 51 -10.76 16.23 2.06
C GLU A 51 -10.80 14.81 1.48
N LEU A 52 -10.31 14.64 0.26
CA LEU A 52 -10.17 13.34 -0.39
C LEU A 52 -8.69 13.00 -0.52
N LEU A 53 -8.25 11.96 0.19
CA LEU A 53 -6.89 11.43 0.06
C LEU A 53 -6.80 10.53 -1.17
N THR A 54 -6.23 11.06 -2.25
CA THR A 54 -5.91 10.26 -3.44
C THR A 54 -4.57 9.53 -3.27
N ARG A 55 -4.36 8.44 -4.03
CA ARG A 55 -3.07 7.74 -4.04
C ARG A 55 -1.93 8.68 -4.43
N ASP A 56 -2.14 9.59 -5.37
CA ASP A 56 -1.11 10.53 -5.84
C ASP A 56 -0.73 11.54 -4.78
N PHE A 57 -1.72 12.12 -4.09
CA PHE A 57 -1.45 13.05 -2.99
C PHE A 57 -0.67 12.37 -1.87
N VAL A 58 -1.14 11.19 -1.43
CA VAL A 58 -0.50 10.45 -0.32
C VAL A 58 0.92 10.03 -0.71
N GLY A 59 1.12 9.52 -1.94
CA GLY A 59 2.45 9.14 -2.42
C GLY A 59 3.44 10.30 -2.39
N LYS A 60 3.07 11.45 -2.96
CA LYS A 60 3.92 12.67 -2.93
C LYS A 60 4.23 13.10 -1.50
N LYS A 61 3.22 13.13 -0.63
CA LYS A 61 3.42 13.56 0.77
C LYS A 61 4.29 12.59 1.56
N VAL A 62 4.13 11.28 1.36
CA VAL A 62 4.94 10.24 2.00
C VAL A 62 6.41 10.37 1.58
N GLN A 63 6.68 10.43 0.27
CA GLN A 63 8.05 10.55 -0.24
C GLN A 63 8.73 11.84 0.22
N GLN A 64 8.00 12.96 0.23
CA GLN A 64 8.52 14.22 0.77
C GLN A 64 8.86 14.07 2.26
N SER A 65 7.94 13.52 3.07
CA SER A 65 8.18 13.34 4.51
C SER A 65 9.39 12.44 4.79
N ILE A 66 9.59 11.36 4.01
CA ILE A 66 10.77 10.50 4.15
C ILE A 66 12.04 11.28 3.80
N SER A 67 12.03 12.05 2.70
CA SER A 67 13.16 12.90 2.29
C SER A 67 13.50 13.98 3.32
N ASP A 68 12.49 14.49 4.02
CA ASP A 68 12.62 15.46 5.11
C ASP A 68 13.00 14.80 6.46
N ASN A 69 13.33 13.50 6.46
CA ASN A 69 13.64 12.68 7.66
C ASN A 69 12.51 12.66 8.70
N ASP A 70 11.25 12.70 8.23
CA ASP A 70 10.04 12.57 9.05
C ASP A 70 9.22 11.32 8.65
N PRO A 71 9.73 10.10 8.95
CA PRO A 71 9.05 8.86 8.60
C PRO A 71 7.73 8.66 9.37
N LEU A 72 7.55 9.35 10.50
CA LEU A 72 6.32 9.28 11.27
C LEU A 72 5.17 9.98 10.54
N SER A 73 5.35 11.18 10.03
CA SER A 73 4.35 11.86 9.19
C SER A 73 4.01 11.05 7.93
N ALA A 74 5.03 10.44 7.28
CA ALA A 74 4.83 9.53 6.16
C ALA A 74 3.92 8.35 6.53
N PHE A 75 4.17 7.72 7.67
CA PHE A 75 3.35 6.62 8.17
C PHE A 75 1.94 7.07 8.53
N LEU A 76 1.79 8.19 9.25
CA LEU A 76 0.50 8.71 9.70
C LEU A 76 -0.45 8.99 8.53
N ILE A 77 0.03 9.65 7.46
CA ILE A 77 -0.83 9.94 6.29
C ILE A 77 -1.16 8.66 5.50
N SER A 78 -0.25 7.69 5.44
CA SER A 78 -0.51 6.37 4.86
C SER A 78 -1.61 5.61 5.62
N MET A 79 -1.58 5.70 6.96
CA MET A 79 -2.60 5.09 7.82
C MET A 79 -3.94 5.81 7.69
N ALA A 80 -3.95 7.15 7.61
CA ALA A 80 -5.17 7.93 7.40
C ALA A 80 -5.88 7.49 6.11
N TRP A 81 -5.14 7.33 5.02
CA TRP A 81 -5.67 6.78 3.77
C TRP A 81 -6.16 5.33 3.93
N GLY A 82 -5.35 4.47 4.55
CA GLY A 82 -5.64 3.05 4.67
C GLY A 82 -6.84 2.72 5.56
N TYR A 83 -7.16 3.56 6.54
CA TYR A 83 -8.31 3.40 7.43
C TYR A 83 -9.55 4.17 6.96
N GLY A 84 -9.38 5.25 6.19
CA GLY A 84 -10.49 6.10 5.76
C GLY A 84 -11.36 6.53 6.93
N MET A 85 -12.67 6.36 6.80
CA MET A 85 -13.67 6.71 7.82
C MET A 85 -13.69 5.78 9.04
N THR A 86 -12.93 4.67 9.03
CA THR A 86 -12.92 3.70 10.13
C THR A 86 -12.43 4.35 11.43
N GLY A 87 -13.32 4.43 12.44
CA GLY A 87 -13.03 5.11 13.70
C GLY A 87 -11.90 4.50 14.53
N TYR A 88 -11.64 3.22 14.34
CA TYR A 88 -10.63 2.45 15.09
C TYR A 88 -9.19 2.72 14.60
N GLY A 89 -9.00 3.29 13.40
CA GLY A 89 -7.69 3.50 12.79
C GLY A 89 -6.74 4.33 13.65
N ARG A 90 -7.20 5.47 14.15
CA ARG A 90 -6.40 6.38 15.01
C ARG A 90 -5.89 5.71 16.28
N TYR A 91 -6.78 4.96 16.96
CA TYR A 91 -6.40 4.21 18.16
C TYR A 91 -5.31 3.17 17.87
N ARG A 92 -5.48 2.38 16.80
CA ARG A 92 -4.48 1.38 16.39
C ARG A 92 -3.16 2.02 16.01
N THR A 93 -3.19 3.09 15.23
CA THR A 93 -1.99 3.82 14.82
C THR A 93 -1.25 4.37 16.03
N ASN A 94 -1.96 5.01 16.98
CA ASN A 94 -1.37 5.52 18.22
C ASN A 94 -0.72 4.40 19.07
N LYS A 95 -1.32 3.22 19.09
CA LYS A 95 -0.73 2.07 19.77
C LYS A 95 0.53 1.56 19.09
N VAL A 96 0.56 1.52 17.77
CA VAL A 96 1.68 1.03 16.98
C VAL A 96 2.90 1.94 17.10
N ILE A 97 2.72 3.25 16.98
CA ILE A 97 3.85 4.21 17.03
C ILE A 97 4.56 4.25 18.40
N LYS A 98 3.91 3.72 19.44
CA LYS A 98 4.50 3.59 20.78
C LYS A 98 5.37 2.34 20.96
N ASN A 99 5.45 1.46 19.97
CA ASN A 99 6.35 0.31 20.07
C ASN A 99 7.81 0.79 20.06
N PRO A 100 8.64 0.30 20.99
CA PRO A 100 10.08 0.61 20.97
C PRO A 100 10.69 0.23 19.60
N GLY A 101 11.54 1.10 19.05
CA GLY A 101 12.21 0.87 17.78
C GLY A 101 11.33 0.98 16.52
N PHE A 102 10.03 1.34 16.65
CA PHE A 102 9.16 1.41 15.48
C PHE A 102 9.50 2.58 14.55
N LEU A 103 9.98 3.69 15.09
CA LEU A 103 10.43 4.83 14.29
C LEU A 103 11.62 4.47 13.41
N GLU A 104 12.57 3.70 13.92
CA GLU A 104 13.71 3.18 13.18
C GLU A 104 13.27 2.23 12.06
N VAL A 105 12.28 1.35 12.35
CA VAL A 105 11.67 0.49 11.32
C VAL A 105 11.05 1.30 10.20
N LEU A 106 10.31 2.36 10.51
CA LEU A 106 9.73 3.24 9.51
C LEU A 106 10.80 3.95 8.69
N LYS A 107 11.82 4.49 9.36
CA LYS A 107 12.92 5.20 8.70
C LYS A 107 13.64 4.27 7.73
N GLU A 108 14.19 3.16 8.22
CA GLU A 108 14.94 2.21 7.40
C GLU A 108 14.11 1.67 6.24
N SER A 109 12.89 1.17 6.53
CA SER A 109 12.05 0.60 5.47
C SER A 109 11.56 1.63 4.45
N GLY A 110 11.29 2.87 4.89
CA GLY A 110 10.87 3.96 4.02
C GLY A 110 11.99 4.40 3.07
N GLU A 111 13.21 4.57 3.56
CA GLU A 111 14.39 4.93 2.76
C GLU A 111 14.72 3.85 1.72
N ILE A 112 14.70 2.57 2.11
CA ILE A 112 14.92 1.44 1.20
C ILE A 112 13.82 1.37 0.12
N ALA A 113 12.55 1.55 0.50
CA ALA A 113 11.45 1.58 -0.46
C ALA A 113 11.55 2.78 -1.43
N LEU A 114 11.91 3.95 -0.92
CA LEU A 114 12.13 5.16 -1.72
C LEU A 114 13.27 4.97 -2.74
N ALA A 115 14.28 4.15 -2.40
CA ALA A 115 15.35 3.76 -3.30
C ALA A 115 14.93 2.68 -4.35
N GLY A 116 13.71 2.15 -4.29
CA GLY A 116 13.18 1.18 -5.26
C GLY A 116 13.49 -0.27 -4.95
N ASP A 117 13.74 -0.61 -3.67
CA ASP A 117 13.88 -2.02 -3.22
C ASP A 117 12.77 -2.43 -2.23
N PRO A 118 11.57 -2.74 -2.74
CA PRO A 118 10.42 -3.05 -1.90
C PRO A 118 10.57 -4.35 -1.10
N VAL A 119 11.36 -5.31 -1.58
CA VAL A 119 11.57 -6.59 -0.88
C VAL A 119 12.45 -6.40 0.34
N SER A 120 13.57 -5.69 0.20
CA SER A 120 14.43 -5.36 1.34
C SER A 120 13.72 -4.47 2.35
N ALA A 121 12.93 -3.50 1.89
CA ALA A 121 12.08 -2.67 2.75
C ALA A 121 11.08 -3.51 3.57
N PHE A 122 10.44 -4.49 2.94
CA PHE A 122 9.51 -5.40 3.63
C PHE A 122 10.25 -6.31 4.63
N ARG A 123 11.50 -6.70 4.34
CA ARG A 123 12.34 -7.52 5.24
C ARG A 123 12.65 -6.81 6.56
N VAL A 124 12.67 -5.47 6.59
CA VAL A 124 12.79 -4.69 7.83
C VAL A 124 11.60 -4.99 8.76
N PHE A 125 10.37 -5.00 8.23
CA PHE A 125 9.18 -5.39 8.99
C PHE A 125 9.20 -6.86 9.42
N GLU A 126 9.70 -7.76 8.56
CA GLU A 126 9.84 -9.18 8.88
C GLU A 126 10.78 -9.41 10.08
N LYS A 127 11.90 -8.69 10.13
CA LYS A 127 12.87 -8.77 11.24
C LYS A 127 12.30 -8.17 12.51
N ALA A 128 11.72 -6.98 12.43
CA ALA A 128 11.25 -6.23 13.58
C ALA A 128 9.94 -6.77 14.17
N LYS A 129 9.05 -7.32 13.35
CA LYS A 129 7.71 -7.84 13.73
C LYS A 129 6.95 -6.91 14.67
N PRO A 130 6.80 -5.62 14.34
CA PRO A 130 6.23 -4.64 15.25
C PRO A 130 4.79 -5.02 15.64
N ALA A 131 4.49 -4.92 16.95
CA ALA A 131 3.18 -5.28 17.47
C ALA A 131 2.09 -4.33 16.92
N GLY A 132 0.94 -4.88 16.53
CA GLY A 132 -0.21 -4.09 16.11
C GLY A 132 -0.26 -3.71 14.64
N ILE A 133 0.84 -3.80 13.89
CA ILE A 133 0.83 -3.65 12.44
C ILE A 133 0.84 -5.03 11.76
N LYS A 134 0.18 -5.11 10.60
CA LYS A 134 0.09 -6.33 9.79
C LYS A 134 0.52 -6.02 8.36
N VAL A 135 0.73 -7.07 7.56
CA VAL A 135 1.20 -7.00 6.18
C VAL A 135 0.47 -5.93 5.36
N ALA A 136 -0.87 -5.91 5.42
CA ALA A 136 -1.67 -4.95 4.65
C ALA A 136 -1.34 -3.48 4.93
N PHE A 137 -1.03 -3.11 6.18
CA PHE A 137 -0.69 -1.73 6.52
C PHE A 137 0.79 -1.40 6.31
N ALA A 138 1.68 -2.37 6.54
CA ALA A 138 3.08 -2.21 6.20
C ALA A 138 3.25 -2.03 4.68
N THR A 139 2.56 -2.85 3.87
CA THR A 139 2.64 -2.72 2.40
C THR A 139 2.00 -1.45 1.88
N LYS A 140 0.98 -0.86 2.55
CA LYS A 140 0.46 0.46 2.21
C LYS A 140 1.51 1.56 2.42
N TYR A 141 2.22 1.52 3.56
CA TYR A 141 3.32 2.44 3.81
C TYR A 141 4.42 2.32 2.76
N LEU A 142 4.89 1.09 2.47
CA LEU A 142 5.92 0.85 1.47
C LEU A 142 5.48 1.23 0.05
N TYR A 143 4.22 0.98 -0.31
CA TYR A 143 3.64 1.38 -1.58
C TYR A 143 3.75 2.89 -1.81
N PHE A 144 3.32 3.69 -0.84
CA PHE A 144 3.42 5.14 -0.95
C PHE A 144 4.86 5.64 -0.92
N SER A 145 5.76 4.95 -0.21
CA SER A 145 7.19 5.28 -0.20
C SER A 145 7.87 5.04 -1.55
N SER A 146 7.43 4.03 -2.31
CA SER A 146 8.07 3.60 -3.56
C SER A 146 7.31 3.94 -4.84
N ARG A 147 6.22 4.74 -4.77
CA ARG A 147 5.46 5.12 -5.97
C ARG A 147 6.36 5.76 -7.03
N GLU A 148 6.17 5.36 -8.27
CA GLU A 148 6.90 5.88 -9.44
C GLU A 148 8.42 5.62 -9.38
N LYS A 149 8.86 4.66 -8.55
CA LYS A 149 10.25 4.20 -8.53
C LYS A 149 10.46 3.05 -9.52
N SER A 150 11.72 2.70 -9.75
CA SER A 150 12.11 1.64 -10.69
C SER A 150 11.44 0.30 -10.40
N ARG A 151 11.24 -0.03 -9.13
CA ARG A 151 10.41 -1.12 -8.64
C ARG A 151 9.53 -0.61 -7.51
N GLU A 152 8.22 -0.69 -7.70
CA GLU A 152 7.24 -0.26 -6.70
C GLU A 152 6.91 -1.40 -5.73
N ALA A 153 6.71 -1.07 -4.47
CA ALA A 153 5.97 -1.93 -3.56
C ALA A 153 4.50 -1.96 -4.00
N LEU A 154 3.86 -3.11 -3.88
CA LEU A 154 2.43 -3.25 -4.13
C LEU A 154 1.69 -3.54 -2.83
N ILE A 155 0.46 -3.07 -2.72
CA ILE A 155 -0.38 -3.35 -1.57
C ILE A 155 -0.76 -4.82 -1.57
N LEU A 156 -0.55 -5.50 -0.43
CA LEU A 156 -0.95 -6.88 -0.21
C LEU A 156 -1.97 -6.90 0.93
N ASP A 157 -3.24 -6.74 0.60
CA ASP A 157 -4.34 -6.75 1.57
C ASP A 157 -5.34 -7.89 1.31
N SER A 158 -6.42 -7.92 2.07
CA SER A 158 -7.41 -8.99 2.00
C SER A 158 -8.13 -9.06 0.65
N ILE A 159 -8.28 -7.94 -0.04
CA ILE A 159 -8.93 -7.87 -1.35
C ILE A 159 -8.03 -8.53 -2.38
N ILE A 160 -6.77 -8.12 -2.45
CA ILE A 160 -5.77 -8.69 -3.37
C ILE A 160 -5.57 -10.18 -3.09
N VAL A 161 -5.41 -10.57 -1.82
CA VAL A 161 -5.22 -11.99 -1.46
C VAL A 161 -6.44 -12.84 -1.84
N LYS A 162 -7.66 -12.33 -1.64
CA LYS A 162 -8.88 -13.03 -2.04
C LYS A 162 -8.93 -13.23 -3.55
N TYR A 163 -8.66 -12.19 -4.33
CA TYR A 163 -8.61 -12.27 -5.79
C TYR A 163 -7.58 -13.29 -6.27
N LEU A 164 -6.34 -13.17 -5.82
CA LEU A 164 -5.25 -14.06 -6.23
C LEU A 164 -5.52 -15.52 -5.84
N LYS A 165 -6.15 -15.75 -4.69
CA LYS A 165 -6.57 -17.11 -4.30
C LYS A 165 -7.57 -17.72 -5.29
N VAL A 166 -8.56 -16.93 -5.73
CA VAL A 166 -9.60 -17.41 -6.66
C VAL A 166 -9.05 -17.57 -8.08
N SER A 167 -8.36 -16.55 -8.60
CA SER A 167 -7.91 -16.50 -10.00
C SER A 167 -6.66 -17.35 -10.28
N THR A 168 -5.82 -17.62 -9.28
CA THR A 168 -4.53 -18.29 -9.48
C THR A 168 -4.26 -19.46 -8.54
N GLY A 169 -5.12 -19.69 -7.55
CA GLY A 169 -4.88 -20.65 -6.46
C GLY A 169 -3.80 -20.21 -5.46
N ARG A 170 -3.15 -19.07 -5.65
CA ARG A 170 -2.08 -18.58 -4.78
C ARG A 170 -2.64 -18.12 -3.43
N LYS A 171 -1.93 -18.48 -2.36
CA LYS A 171 -2.32 -18.15 -0.99
C LYS A 171 -1.21 -17.33 -0.32
N TYR A 172 -1.55 -16.16 0.19
CA TYR A 172 -0.65 -15.29 0.93
C TYR A 172 -1.15 -15.08 2.36
N LYS A 173 -0.21 -15.03 3.32
CA LYS A 173 -0.53 -14.89 4.75
C LYS A 173 -0.41 -13.42 5.18
N LEU A 174 -1.55 -12.77 5.51
CA LEU A 174 -1.58 -11.36 5.93
C LEU A 174 -1.21 -11.13 7.39
N MET A 175 -1.14 -12.19 8.19
CA MET A 175 -0.84 -12.10 9.63
C MET A 175 0.64 -12.28 9.95
N GLN A 176 1.44 -12.70 8.98
CA GLN A 176 2.85 -13.00 9.14
C GLN A 176 3.66 -12.26 8.08
N PHE A 177 4.71 -11.57 8.51
CA PHE A 177 5.68 -11.01 7.57
C PHE A 177 6.59 -12.13 7.08
N ARG A 178 6.66 -12.31 5.77
CA ARG A 178 7.54 -13.25 5.05
C ARG A 178 8.00 -12.58 3.77
N ALA A 179 9.24 -12.12 3.77
CA ALA A 179 9.79 -11.35 2.65
C ALA A 179 9.85 -12.17 1.35
N GLU A 180 10.06 -13.48 1.44
CA GLU A 180 10.01 -14.38 0.28
C GLU A 180 8.61 -14.47 -0.33
N ASP A 181 7.57 -14.60 0.51
CA ASP A 181 6.18 -14.60 0.02
C ASP A 181 5.84 -13.26 -0.65
N TYR A 182 6.34 -12.15 -0.11
CA TYR A 182 6.15 -10.83 -0.68
C TYR A 182 6.92 -10.65 -1.99
N ALA A 183 8.15 -11.14 -2.08
CA ALA A 183 8.92 -11.16 -3.32
C ALA A 183 8.18 -11.95 -4.43
N HIS A 184 7.71 -13.16 -4.11
CA HIS A 184 6.91 -13.96 -5.05
C HIS A 184 5.62 -13.26 -5.49
N TYR A 185 4.99 -12.49 -4.59
CA TYR A 185 3.84 -11.67 -4.94
C TYR A 185 4.20 -10.60 -5.96
N LEU A 186 5.25 -9.83 -5.70
CA LEU A 186 5.73 -8.78 -6.59
C LEU A 186 6.12 -9.35 -7.97
N ASP A 187 6.96 -10.39 -7.98
CA ASP A 187 7.42 -11.03 -9.22
C ASP A 187 6.23 -11.54 -10.07
N PHE A 188 5.22 -12.12 -9.41
CA PHE A 188 4.00 -12.56 -10.09
C PHE A 188 3.24 -11.38 -10.69
N MET A 189 2.99 -10.32 -9.92
CA MET A 189 2.26 -9.14 -10.38
C MET A 189 3.01 -8.44 -11.51
N GLU A 190 4.32 -8.27 -11.39
CA GLU A 190 5.18 -7.69 -12.42
C GLU A 190 5.15 -8.51 -13.71
N SER A 191 5.23 -9.84 -13.61
CA SER A 191 5.17 -10.72 -14.78
C SER A 191 3.84 -10.63 -15.52
N GLN A 192 2.72 -10.62 -14.80
CA GLN A 192 1.39 -10.49 -15.40
C GLN A 192 1.16 -9.09 -15.99
N ALA A 193 1.64 -8.05 -15.32
CA ALA A 193 1.59 -6.68 -15.81
C ALA A 193 2.37 -6.50 -17.12
N LEU A 194 3.59 -7.05 -17.16
CA LEU A 194 4.44 -7.03 -18.37
C LEU A 194 3.76 -7.71 -19.57
N ILE A 195 3.17 -8.89 -19.36
CA ILE A 195 2.44 -9.63 -20.40
C ILE A 195 1.27 -8.80 -20.96
N ASN A 196 0.57 -8.10 -20.08
CA ASN A 196 -0.59 -7.27 -20.43
C ASN A 196 -0.24 -5.81 -20.78
N LYS A 197 1.05 -5.45 -20.84
CA LYS A 197 1.57 -4.12 -21.24
C LYS A 197 1.07 -2.97 -20.36
N ILE A 198 0.94 -3.21 -19.05
CA ILE A 198 0.61 -2.20 -18.05
C ILE A 198 1.65 -2.22 -16.91
N SER A 199 1.63 -1.25 -16.00
CA SER A 199 2.46 -1.30 -14.79
C SER A 199 1.86 -2.27 -13.75
N ALA A 200 2.72 -2.80 -12.86
CA ALA A 200 2.25 -3.65 -11.75
C ALA A 200 1.34 -2.88 -10.79
N GLY A 201 1.58 -1.59 -10.57
CA GLY A 201 0.69 -0.72 -9.80
C GLY A 201 -0.70 -0.58 -10.45
N ASN A 202 -0.77 -0.43 -11.78
CA ASN A 202 -2.03 -0.40 -12.50
C ASN A 202 -2.77 -1.74 -12.42
N LEU A 203 -2.05 -2.86 -12.46
CA LEU A 203 -2.66 -4.19 -12.25
C LEU A 203 -3.26 -4.31 -10.85
N GLU A 204 -2.54 -3.88 -9.81
CA GLU A 204 -3.04 -3.88 -8.43
C GLU A 204 -4.30 -3.02 -8.30
N GLU A 205 -4.27 -1.82 -8.88
CA GLU A 205 -5.41 -0.89 -8.86
C GLU A 205 -6.61 -1.44 -9.64
N ALA A 206 -6.40 -2.08 -10.79
CA ALA A 206 -7.45 -2.73 -11.57
C ALA A 206 -8.12 -3.87 -10.79
N ILE A 207 -7.34 -4.72 -10.11
CA ILE A 207 -7.87 -5.78 -9.23
C ILE A 207 -8.70 -5.17 -8.10
N PHE A 208 -8.17 -4.15 -7.44
CA PHE A 208 -8.87 -3.47 -6.35
C PHE A 208 -10.19 -2.85 -6.83
N TYR A 209 -10.17 -2.15 -7.96
CA TYR A 209 -11.34 -1.52 -8.57
C TYR A 209 -12.41 -2.55 -8.93
N SER A 210 -12.04 -3.64 -9.62
CA SER A 210 -13.00 -4.66 -10.08
C SER A 210 -13.79 -5.34 -8.96
N LEU A 211 -13.20 -5.44 -7.76
CA LEU A 211 -13.83 -6.06 -6.59
C LEU A 211 -14.60 -5.07 -5.71
N ASN A 212 -14.52 -3.77 -5.99
CA ASN A 212 -15.13 -2.71 -5.20
C ASN A 212 -15.92 -1.72 -6.06
N ARG A 213 -16.48 -2.18 -7.19
CA ARG A 213 -17.25 -1.33 -8.13
C ARG A 213 -18.41 -0.58 -7.46
N ASP A 214 -18.95 -1.11 -6.36
CA ASP A 214 -20.08 -0.53 -5.63
C ASP A 214 -19.69 0.54 -4.59
N TRP A 215 -18.41 0.87 -4.44
CA TRP A 215 -17.96 1.85 -3.44
C TRP A 215 -18.18 3.31 -3.83
N GLY A 216 -18.74 3.59 -4.97
CA GLY A 216 -19.01 4.94 -5.48
C GLY A 216 -20.50 5.25 -5.71
N GLN A 217 -21.42 4.35 -5.34
CA GLN A 217 -22.86 4.57 -5.47
C GLN A 217 -23.50 4.96 -4.14
#